data_f17dc18e3b32e15de877590dc6ca4f64
#
_entry.id   f17dc18e3b32e15de877590dc6ca4f64
#
_cell.length_a   1.000
_cell.length_b   1.000
_cell.length_c   1.000
_cell.angle_alpha   90.00
_cell.angle_beta   90.00
_cell.angle_gamma   90.00
#
_symmetry.space_group_name_H-M   'P 1'
#
loop_
_entity.id
_entity.type
_entity.pdbx_description
1 polymer ?
#
loop_
_entity_poly.entity_id
_entity_poly.type
_entity_poly.pdbx_seq_one_letter_code
_entity_poly.pdbx_strand_id
1 'polypeptide(L)'
;MERMLTKKATAAGCTMEVTVMKLGEDFQICLAGGEKPHIGCVVQAVPRESLTGDGSWSATSSVWNRTGHKDEVLCRMLAEKICCACRTVTVCTGGVHINEITGEQ
;
A
#
# COMPACT_ATOMS: atom_id res chain seq x y z
N MET A 1 19.35 -6.06 13.47
CA MET A 1 18.94 -6.92 12.38
C MET A 1 18.06 -6.16 11.39
N GLU A 2 18.36 -6.33 10.13
CA GLU A 2 17.62 -5.59 9.10
C GLU A 2 16.29 -6.23 8.79
N ARG A 3 15.23 -5.43 8.94
CA ARG A 3 13.88 -5.85 8.60
C ARG A 3 13.22 -4.85 7.68
N MET A 4 14.03 -4.08 6.96
CA MET A 4 13.51 -3.01 6.13
C MET A 4 14.09 -3.10 4.73
N LEU A 5 13.26 -2.94 3.74
CA LEU A 5 13.66 -2.96 2.34
C LEU A 5 13.04 -1.77 1.65
N THR A 6 13.86 -1.04 0.91
CA THR A 6 13.38 0.13 0.16
C THR A 6 13.63 -0.08 -1.32
N LYS A 7 12.62 0.19 -2.12
CA LYS A 7 12.70 0.14 -3.58
C LYS A 7 12.18 1.43 -4.16
N LYS A 8 12.77 1.84 -5.26
CA LYS A 8 12.32 3.02 -5.99
C LYS A 8 11.83 2.61 -7.36
N ALA A 9 10.79 3.28 -7.82
CA ALA A 9 10.23 3.03 -9.14
C ALA A 9 9.80 4.36 -9.74
N THR A 10 9.86 4.45 -11.05
CA THR A 10 9.42 5.65 -11.76
C THR A 10 8.16 5.32 -12.53
N ALA A 11 7.13 6.12 -12.34
CA ALA A 11 5.87 5.96 -13.05
C ALA A 11 5.26 7.33 -13.28
N ALA A 12 4.65 7.53 -14.44
CA ALA A 12 4.00 8.79 -14.79
C ALA A 12 4.94 9.99 -14.67
N GLY A 13 6.21 9.78 -14.97
CA GLY A 13 7.19 10.86 -14.92
C GLY A 13 7.67 11.23 -13.53
N CYS A 14 7.30 10.48 -12.50
CA CYS A 14 7.79 10.74 -11.17
C CYS A 14 8.34 9.48 -10.52
N THR A 15 9.14 9.67 -9.49
CA THR A 15 9.75 8.57 -8.75
C THR A 15 8.94 8.29 -7.51
N MET A 16 8.65 7.02 -7.30
CA MET A 16 7.99 6.54 -6.09
C MET A 16 8.94 5.66 -5.32
N GLU A 17 8.86 5.74 -4.01
CA GLU A 17 9.67 4.92 -3.13
C GLU A 17 8.76 4.08 -2.25
N VAL A 18 9.03 2.79 -2.21
CA VAL A 18 8.27 1.87 -1.38
C VAL A 18 9.23 1.28 -0.37
N THR A 19 8.92 1.48 0.90
CA THR A 19 9.70 0.91 1.99
C THR A 19 8.85 -0.10 2.73
N VAL A 20 9.37 -1.31 2.88
CA VAL A 20 8.68 -2.39 3.57
C VAL A 20 9.45 -2.71 4.84
N MET A 21 8.74 -2.69 5.96
CA MET A 21 9.31 -3.04 7.25
C MET A 21 8.60 -4.27 7.78
N LYS A 22 9.38 -5.26 8.22
CA LYS A 22 8.81 -6.47 8.79
C LYS A 22 8.72 -6.32 10.30
N LEU A 23 7.54 -6.54 10.84
CA LEU A 23 7.28 -6.48 12.28
C LEU A 23 6.78 -7.87 12.71
N GLY A 24 7.69 -8.68 13.21
CA GLY A 24 7.33 -10.06 13.46
C GLY A 24 7.01 -10.75 12.14
N GLU A 25 5.78 -11.22 11.99
CA GLU A 25 5.33 -11.80 10.73
C GLU A 25 4.51 -10.83 9.89
N ASP A 26 4.26 -9.65 10.41
CA ASP A 26 3.44 -8.66 9.74
C ASP A 26 4.30 -7.66 8.98
N PHE A 27 3.67 -6.88 8.12
CA PHE A 27 4.38 -5.91 7.30
C PHE A 27 3.79 -4.51 7.44
N GLN A 28 4.69 -3.56 7.46
CA GLN A 28 4.31 -2.16 7.38
C GLN A 28 4.97 -1.58 6.14
N ILE A 29 4.16 -0.95 5.27
CA ILE A 29 4.62 -0.43 4.00
C ILE A 29 4.44 1.08 3.99
N CYS A 30 5.47 1.78 3.53
CA CYS A 30 5.40 3.22 3.35
C CYS A 30 5.57 3.49 1.85
N LEU A 31 4.58 4.14 1.27
CA LEU A 31 4.60 4.52 -0.14
C LEU A 31 4.73 6.03 -0.21
N ALA A 32 5.81 6.51 -0.80
CA ALA A 32 6.06 7.94 -0.88
C ALA A 32 6.52 8.31 -2.26
N GLY A 33 6.13 9.47 -2.73
CA GLY A 33 6.59 9.88 -4.05
C GLY A 33 5.88 11.10 -4.59
N GLY A 34 6.19 11.36 -5.86
CA GLY A 34 5.68 12.51 -6.52
C GLY A 34 6.44 13.76 -6.11
N GLU A 35 5.82 14.90 -6.33
CA GLU A 35 6.44 16.17 -6.05
C GLU A 35 6.42 16.53 -4.58
N LYS A 36 5.53 15.90 -3.83
CA LYS A 36 5.30 16.25 -2.44
C LYS A 36 4.94 14.99 -1.65
N PRO A 37 5.96 14.29 -1.15
CA PRO A 37 5.68 13.10 -0.34
C PRO A 37 4.84 13.45 0.88
N HIS A 38 3.86 12.62 1.17
CA HIS A 38 2.95 12.89 2.28
C HIS A 38 2.20 11.60 2.63
N ILE A 39 1.47 11.65 3.72
CA ILE A 39 0.57 10.57 4.07
C ILE A 39 -0.84 11.00 3.68
N GLY A 40 -1.35 10.41 2.62
CA GLY A 40 -2.70 10.69 2.15
C GLY A 40 -3.71 9.66 2.61
N CYS A 41 -3.25 8.45 2.93
CA CYS A 41 -4.14 7.40 3.40
C CYS A 41 -3.38 6.40 4.27
N VAL A 42 -4.14 5.64 5.04
CA VAL A 42 -3.65 4.50 5.81
C VAL A 42 -4.57 3.33 5.51
N VAL A 43 -3.99 2.22 5.11
CA VAL A 43 -4.76 1.02 4.79
C VAL A 43 -4.24 -0.12 5.66
N GLN A 44 -5.15 -0.80 6.34
CA GLN A 44 -4.82 -2.03 7.05
C GLN A 44 -5.53 -3.18 6.38
N ALA A 45 -4.79 -4.21 6.00
CA ALA A 45 -5.35 -5.43 5.42
C ALA A 45 -5.13 -6.58 6.37
N VAL A 46 -6.19 -7.34 6.62
CA VAL A 46 -6.16 -8.48 7.52
C VAL A 46 -6.50 -9.73 6.71
N PRO A 47 -5.66 -10.78 6.79
CA PRO A 47 -5.90 -11.96 5.97
C PRO A 47 -7.08 -12.78 6.48
N ARG A 48 -7.79 -13.38 5.55
CA ARG A 48 -8.87 -14.30 5.87
C ARG A 48 -9.03 -15.32 4.77
N GLU A 49 -9.67 -16.42 5.10
CA GLU A 49 -10.00 -17.38 4.07
C GLU A 49 -11.03 -16.77 3.13
N SER A 50 -10.90 -17.11 1.87
CA SER A 50 -11.84 -16.64 0.86
C SER A 50 -13.21 -17.24 1.09
N LEU A 51 -14.25 -16.47 0.82
CA LEU A 51 -15.62 -16.95 0.98
C LEU A 51 -16.03 -17.93 -0.10
N THR A 52 -15.19 -18.13 -1.12
CA THR A 52 -15.49 -19.06 -2.19
C THR A 52 -15.29 -20.53 -1.79
N GLY A 53 -14.59 -20.77 -0.68
CA GLY A 53 -14.39 -22.12 -0.19
C GLY A 53 -13.40 -22.93 -0.99
N ASP A 54 -12.58 -22.30 -1.81
CA ASP A 54 -11.63 -23.00 -2.68
C ASP A 54 -10.23 -23.08 -2.08
N GLY A 55 -10.08 -22.73 -0.82
CA GLY A 55 -8.78 -22.76 -0.15
C GLY A 55 -7.92 -21.54 -0.39
N SER A 56 -8.39 -20.58 -1.16
CA SER A 56 -7.64 -19.36 -1.40
C SER A 56 -7.78 -18.40 -0.23
N TRP A 57 -6.92 -17.41 -0.22
CA TRP A 57 -6.91 -16.37 0.81
C TRP A 57 -7.28 -15.03 0.23
N SER A 58 -7.96 -14.24 1.03
CA SER A 58 -8.36 -12.90 0.65
C SER A 58 -7.99 -11.97 1.80
N ALA A 59 -8.37 -10.72 1.68
CA ALA A 59 -8.07 -9.72 2.69
C ALA A 59 -9.30 -8.86 2.94
N THR A 60 -9.47 -8.48 4.20
CA THR A 60 -10.42 -7.42 4.55
C THR A 60 -9.60 -6.20 4.88
N SER A 61 -9.86 -5.10 4.19
CA SER A 61 -9.09 -3.89 4.40
C SER A 61 -9.95 -2.77 4.97
N SER A 62 -9.32 -1.95 5.77
CA SER A 62 -9.89 -0.73 6.31
C SER A 62 -9.04 0.44 5.84
N VAL A 63 -9.68 1.54 5.49
CA VAL A 63 -8.99 2.66 4.88
C VAL A 63 -9.34 3.94 5.60
N TRP A 64 -8.32 4.73 5.91
CA TRP A 64 -8.48 6.09 6.41
C TRP A 64 -7.86 7.03 5.40
N ASN A 65 -8.65 7.91 4.82
CA ASN A 65 -8.19 8.85 3.82
C ASN A 65 -8.21 10.27 4.33
N ARG A 66 -7.26 11.07 3.83
CA ARG A 66 -7.38 12.50 3.94
C ARG A 66 -8.37 12.97 2.87
N THR A 67 -9.13 13.99 3.21
CA THR A 67 -10.13 14.53 2.30
C THR A 67 -9.51 14.92 0.95
N GLY A 68 -10.15 14.49 -0.12
CA GLY A 68 -9.73 14.85 -1.47
C GLY A 68 -8.58 14.04 -2.04
N HIS A 69 -8.08 13.06 -1.32
CA HIS A 69 -6.96 12.26 -1.80
C HIS A 69 -7.43 10.98 -2.45
N LYS A 70 -6.71 10.58 -3.48
CA LYS A 70 -7.04 9.36 -4.22
C LYS A 70 -5.95 8.31 -4.07
N ASP A 71 -5.10 8.48 -3.08
CA ASP A 71 -3.95 7.60 -2.89
C ASP A 71 -4.32 6.21 -2.43
N GLU A 72 -5.54 6.04 -1.93
CA GLU A 72 -5.92 4.76 -1.36
C GLU A 72 -5.87 3.61 -2.35
N VAL A 73 -6.06 3.89 -3.65
CA VAL A 73 -6.05 2.81 -4.63
C VAL A 73 -4.72 2.07 -4.62
N LEU A 74 -3.63 2.81 -4.64
CA LEU A 74 -2.29 2.20 -4.62
C LEU A 74 -1.98 1.56 -3.28
N CYS A 75 -2.26 2.25 -2.19
CA CYS A 75 -2.00 1.72 -0.86
C CYS A 75 -2.82 0.46 -0.59
N ARG A 76 -4.09 0.47 -0.98
CA ARG A 76 -4.96 -0.68 -0.79
C ARG A 76 -4.47 -1.87 -1.62
N MET A 77 -4.11 -1.62 -2.88
CA MET A 77 -3.63 -2.69 -3.75
C MET A 77 -2.39 -3.35 -3.17
N LEU A 78 -1.43 -2.54 -2.74
CA LEU A 78 -0.21 -3.07 -2.15
C LEU A 78 -0.50 -3.85 -0.86
N ALA A 79 -1.30 -3.27 0.02
CA ALA A 79 -1.59 -3.90 1.30
C ALA A 79 -2.30 -5.24 1.09
N GLU A 80 -3.31 -5.25 0.22
CA GLU A 80 -4.08 -6.47 0.00
C GLU A 80 -3.27 -7.55 -0.71
N LYS A 81 -2.45 -7.18 -1.68
CA LYS A 81 -1.63 -8.16 -2.39
C LYS A 81 -0.63 -8.83 -1.46
N ILE A 82 0.06 -8.05 -0.65
CA ILE A 82 1.04 -8.61 0.27
C ILE A 82 0.35 -9.42 1.36
N CYS A 83 -0.77 -8.90 1.86
CA CYS A 83 -1.56 -9.61 2.87
C CYS A 83 -1.98 -10.98 2.38
N CYS A 84 -2.50 -11.06 1.17
CA CYS A 84 -2.94 -12.35 0.60
C CYS A 84 -1.78 -13.27 0.33
N ALA A 85 -0.69 -12.75 -0.20
CA ALA A 85 0.45 -13.58 -0.57
C ALA A 85 1.17 -14.15 0.65
N CYS A 86 1.28 -13.35 1.70
CA CYS A 86 2.03 -13.74 2.89
C CYS A 86 1.15 -14.20 4.04
N ARG A 87 -0.15 -14.01 3.92
CA ARG A 87 -1.14 -14.36 4.95
C ARG A 87 -0.82 -13.70 6.28
N THR A 88 -0.50 -12.42 6.22
CA THR A 88 -0.15 -11.63 7.40
C THR A 88 -0.86 -10.29 7.36
N VAL A 89 -0.99 -9.68 8.53
CA VAL A 89 -1.54 -8.33 8.60
C VAL A 89 -0.56 -7.38 7.92
N THR A 90 -1.07 -6.52 7.08
CA THR A 90 -0.25 -5.57 6.32
C THR A 90 -0.86 -4.18 6.42
N VAL A 91 -0.05 -3.20 6.79
CA VAL A 91 -0.45 -1.80 6.82
C VAL A 91 0.34 -1.06 5.76
N CYS A 92 -0.35 -0.29 4.94
CA CYS A 92 0.30 0.57 3.96
C CYS A 92 -0.11 2.01 4.21
N THR A 93 0.87 2.87 4.38
CA THR A 93 0.64 4.30 4.54
C THR A 93 1.33 5.03 3.42
N GLY A 94 0.81 6.20 3.08
CA GLY A 94 1.52 7.03 2.15
C GLY A 94 0.62 7.82 1.24
N GLY A 95 1.24 8.32 0.20
CA GLY A 95 0.55 9.07 -0.81
C GLY A 95 1.52 9.51 -1.88
N VAL A 96 0.97 9.77 -3.04
CA VAL A 96 1.73 10.23 -4.19
C VAL A 96 1.00 11.45 -4.72
N HIS A 97 1.71 12.57 -4.79
CA HIS A 97 1.13 13.78 -5.36
C HIS A 97 1.95 14.20 -6.57
N ILE A 98 1.29 14.27 -7.69
CA ILE A 98 1.90 14.73 -8.93
C ILE A 98 1.00 15.83 -9.47
N ASN A 99 1.58 17.03 -9.61
CA ASN A 99 0.84 18.12 -10.20
C ASN A 99 0.51 17.76 -11.65
N GLU A 100 -0.62 18.24 -12.12
CA GLU A 100 -1.05 18.06 -13.50
C GLU A 100 -1.41 16.62 -13.86
N ILE A 101 -1.55 15.74 -12.86
CA ILE A 101 -2.14 14.44 -13.14
C ILE A 101 -3.60 14.64 -13.49
N THR A 102 -4.00 14.10 -14.60
CA THR A 102 -5.40 14.12 -15.04
C THR A 102 -6.00 12.73 -14.83
N GLY A 103 -7.26 12.58 -15.17
CA GLY A 103 -7.90 11.28 -15.07
C GLY A 103 -7.31 10.22 -15.98
N GLU A 104 -6.52 10.60 -16.97
CA GLU A 104 -5.87 9.67 -17.88
C GLU A 104 -4.54 9.18 -17.38
N GLN A 105 -4.02 9.73 -16.31
CA GLN A 105 -2.69 9.39 -15.84
C GLN A 105 -2.69 8.50 -14.61
#